data_d1a944800827a176d5305d74deb9c16d
#
_entry.id   d1a944800827a176d5305d74deb9c16d
#
_cell.length_a   1.000
_cell.length_b   1.000
_cell.length_c   1.000
_cell.angle_alpha   90.00
_cell.angle_beta   90.00
_cell.angle_gamma   90.00
#
_symmetry.space_group_name_H-M   'P 1'
#
loop_
_entity.id
_entity.type
_entity.pdbx_description
1 polymer ?
#
loop_
_entity_poly.entity_id
_entity_poly.type
_entity_poly.pdbx_seq_one_letter_code
_entity_poly.pdbx_strand_id
1 'polypeptide(L)'
;MTSPPTTSLATAQRSLGDPGRRYPLWPPLTGGCPATSTEEVSYPVEVEYAYDQVPADLFEARPRRGGLDRWAPLLPPLAAPGLGEGGTPLVELEPGVFVKDESRNPTWSHKDRLNRCTVSAALGCGAPGVVVASSGNHGASAAAFAARAGLRCVVLTGTALPPAVDAFLHAYGAVVLPVPVEARWPLTRRIADHFGLHPVSNLTPQAHTGHAFGAEGYKTVAYELHAELGVPAAVFVPTGYGELLFGIHKGFAELRRLGVTDRVPRLIACEPATGGPLTAALRQGLPATWVEVGPTEAYGINCPVGGYRGVVAARESGGRSVLVTDEQARAAQAELGRAGLWAELSAAVGLAGLRAAPREEFDGPVVCVSTSAGFKDQGAGRGPREAPVAEWEAARARLLAAGLRE
;
A
#
# COMPACT_ATOMS: atom_id res chain seq x y z
N MET A 1 -5.23 -29.16 17.63
CA MET A 1 -4.07 -29.53 16.80
C MET A 1 -3.81 -28.37 15.88
N THR A 2 -2.74 -27.63 16.08
CA THR A 2 -2.30 -26.56 15.17
C THR A 2 -1.68 -27.23 13.95
N SER A 3 -2.24 -27.00 12.76
CA SER A 3 -1.62 -27.40 11.49
C SER A 3 -0.17 -26.89 11.46
N PRO A 4 0.79 -27.67 10.93
CA PRO A 4 2.16 -27.16 10.79
C PRO A 4 2.15 -25.86 10.01
N PRO A 5 3.07 -24.90 10.32
CA PRO A 5 3.12 -23.64 9.61
C PRO A 5 3.34 -23.91 8.12
N THR A 6 2.45 -23.38 7.30
CA THR A 6 2.51 -23.51 5.85
C THR A 6 3.81 -22.88 5.34
N THR A 7 4.66 -23.64 4.68
CA THR A 7 5.98 -23.19 4.26
C THR A 7 5.89 -22.33 3.00
N SER A 8 6.69 -21.26 2.93
CA SER A 8 6.87 -20.46 1.72
C SER A 8 7.42 -21.29 0.57
N LEU A 9 6.87 -21.11 -0.62
CA LEU A 9 7.36 -21.71 -1.87
C LEU A 9 8.21 -20.73 -2.69
N ALA A 10 8.69 -19.65 -2.08
CA ALA A 10 9.59 -18.69 -2.71
C ALA A 10 10.93 -19.34 -3.06
N THR A 11 11.39 -19.16 -4.30
CA THR A 11 12.60 -19.84 -4.83
C THR A 11 13.72 -18.88 -5.18
N ALA A 12 13.39 -17.71 -5.73
CA ALA A 12 14.37 -16.78 -6.27
C ALA A 12 13.82 -15.35 -6.30
N GLN A 13 14.70 -14.40 -6.60
CA GLN A 13 14.35 -13.04 -6.99
C GLN A 13 14.57 -12.88 -8.50
N ARG A 14 13.61 -12.31 -9.22
CA ARG A 14 13.66 -12.10 -10.66
C ARG A 14 13.61 -10.61 -10.98
N SER A 15 14.45 -10.16 -11.91
CA SER A 15 14.38 -8.76 -12.38
C SER A 15 13.10 -8.50 -13.17
N LEU A 16 12.44 -7.37 -12.89
CA LEU A 16 11.34 -6.90 -13.74
C LEU A 16 11.85 -6.23 -15.04
N GLY A 17 13.09 -5.72 -15.05
CA GLY A 17 13.69 -5.15 -16.24
C GLY A 17 14.23 -6.17 -17.25
N ASP A 18 14.55 -7.37 -16.77
CA ASP A 18 14.96 -8.51 -17.58
C ASP A 18 14.50 -9.81 -16.93
N PRO A 19 13.37 -10.37 -17.35
CA PRO A 19 12.80 -11.59 -16.76
C PRO A 19 13.72 -12.83 -16.85
N GLY A 20 14.77 -12.81 -17.66
CA GLY A 20 15.79 -13.85 -17.72
C GLY A 20 16.76 -13.81 -16.54
N ARG A 21 16.87 -12.68 -15.85
CA ARG A 21 17.82 -12.51 -14.72
C ARG A 21 17.19 -12.94 -13.42
N ARG A 22 17.85 -13.91 -12.77
CA ARG A 22 17.48 -14.43 -11.46
C ARG A 22 18.62 -14.32 -10.48
N TYR A 23 18.25 -14.20 -9.21
CA TYR A 23 19.16 -14.09 -8.07
C TYR A 23 18.70 -15.04 -6.97
N PRO A 24 19.60 -15.48 -6.08
CA PRO A 24 19.19 -16.21 -4.89
C PRO A 24 18.09 -15.46 -4.12
N LEU A 25 17.22 -16.21 -3.45
CA LEU A 25 16.15 -15.61 -2.64
C LEU A 25 16.73 -14.71 -1.53
N TRP A 26 17.88 -15.11 -0.98
CA TRP A 26 18.56 -14.41 0.10
C TRP A 26 19.96 -13.93 -0.29
N PRO A 27 20.38 -12.75 0.20
CA PRO A 27 19.58 -11.71 0.85
C PRO A 27 18.64 -11.01 -0.14
N PRO A 28 17.54 -10.36 0.34
CA PRO A 28 16.70 -9.55 -0.52
C PRO A 28 17.46 -8.38 -1.14
N LEU A 29 17.27 -8.17 -2.44
CA LEU A 29 17.89 -7.06 -3.17
C LEU A 29 17.12 -5.75 -2.91
N THR A 30 17.57 -4.98 -1.93
CA THR A 30 16.92 -3.72 -1.50
C THR A 30 17.32 -2.52 -2.37
N GLY A 31 18.35 -2.64 -3.19
CA GLY A 31 18.81 -1.63 -4.14
C GLY A 31 18.34 -1.84 -5.58
N GLY A 32 17.38 -2.73 -5.81
CA GLY A 32 16.95 -3.11 -7.15
C GLY A 32 17.88 -4.13 -7.82
N CYS A 33 17.65 -4.39 -9.10
CA CYS A 33 18.42 -5.35 -9.88
C CYS A 33 19.79 -4.78 -10.25
N PRO A 34 20.92 -5.38 -9.82
CA PRO A 34 22.24 -4.84 -10.11
C PRO A 34 22.67 -4.96 -11.58
N ALA A 35 22.07 -5.90 -12.34
CA ALA A 35 22.45 -6.13 -13.74
C ALA A 35 21.66 -5.31 -14.74
N THR A 36 20.44 -4.86 -14.39
CA THR A 36 19.55 -4.13 -15.32
C THR A 36 19.36 -2.66 -14.95
N SER A 37 19.65 -2.29 -13.70
CA SER A 37 19.62 -0.87 -13.29
C SER A 37 20.78 -0.10 -13.91
N THR A 38 20.49 1.15 -14.28
CA THR A 38 21.44 2.13 -14.87
C THR A 38 21.55 3.34 -13.96
N GLU A 39 22.35 4.33 -14.36
CA GLU A 39 22.42 5.63 -13.67
C GLU A 39 21.09 6.41 -13.79
N GLU A 40 20.28 6.12 -14.81
CA GLU A 40 19.03 6.81 -15.10
C GLU A 40 17.82 6.12 -14.48
N VAL A 41 17.80 4.78 -14.45
CA VAL A 41 16.66 3.99 -14.00
C VAL A 41 17.10 2.82 -13.14
N SER A 42 16.46 2.66 -11.99
CA SER A 42 16.60 1.49 -11.13
C SER A 42 15.43 0.53 -11.35
N TYR A 43 15.73 -0.70 -11.78
CA TYR A 43 14.72 -1.74 -11.98
C TYR A 43 14.52 -2.58 -10.72
N PRO A 44 13.28 -2.75 -10.25
CA PRO A 44 13.01 -3.60 -9.10
C PRO A 44 13.11 -5.09 -9.45
N VAL A 45 13.20 -5.91 -8.39
CA VAL A 45 13.04 -7.36 -8.49
C VAL A 45 11.73 -7.79 -7.83
N GLU A 46 11.22 -8.95 -8.20
CA GLU A 46 10.09 -9.62 -7.59
C GLU A 46 10.48 -11.02 -7.12
N VAL A 47 9.66 -11.66 -6.28
CA VAL A 47 9.87 -13.04 -5.83
C VAL A 47 9.22 -14.02 -6.80
N GLU A 48 9.96 -15.07 -7.17
CA GLU A 48 9.44 -16.24 -7.89
C GLU A 48 9.10 -17.37 -6.92
N TYR A 49 8.10 -18.19 -7.30
CA TYR A 49 7.59 -19.28 -6.48
C TYR A 49 7.56 -20.59 -7.28
N ALA A 50 7.65 -21.73 -6.58
CA ALA A 50 7.38 -23.05 -7.14
C ALA A 50 5.86 -23.23 -7.28
N TYR A 51 5.29 -22.65 -8.34
CA TYR A 51 3.84 -22.62 -8.56
C TYR A 51 3.21 -23.99 -8.76
N ASP A 52 3.98 -24.98 -9.21
CA ASP A 52 3.59 -26.38 -9.35
C ASP A 52 3.38 -27.10 -8.01
N GLN A 53 3.89 -26.53 -6.91
CA GLN A 53 3.77 -27.06 -5.56
C GLN A 53 2.68 -26.34 -4.72
N VAL A 54 1.97 -25.35 -5.29
CA VAL A 54 0.93 -24.63 -4.57
C VAL A 54 -0.22 -25.61 -4.24
N PRO A 55 -0.66 -25.69 -2.96
CA PRO A 55 -1.77 -26.56 -2.60
C PRO A 55 -3.04 -26.20 -3.41
N ALA A 56 -3.68 -27.23 -3.99
CA ALA A 56 -4.88 -27.03 -4.83
C ALA A 56 -6.02 -26.35 -4.06
N ASP A 57 -6.14 -26.65 -2.77
CA ASP A 57 -7.17 -26.11 -1.88
C ASP A 57 -6.88 -24.71 -1.31
N LEU A 58 -5.72 -24.11 -1.65
CA LEU A 58 -5.32 -22.81 -1.10
C LEU A 58 -6.39 -21.74 -1.31
N PHE A 59 -7.10 -21.78 -2.44
CA PHE A 59 -8.11 -20.81 -2.85
C PHE A 59 -9.56 -21.33 -2.71
N GLU A 60 -9.78 -22.61 -2.39
CA GLU A 60 -11.13 -23.22 -2.31
C GLU A 60 -11.89 -22.85 -1.04
N ALA A 61 -11.21 -22.67 0.07
CA ALA A 61 -11.85 -22.35 1.33
C ALA A 61 -12.15 -20.86 1.45
N ARG A 62 -13.39 -20.49 1.80
CA ARG A 62 -13.73 -19.09 2.15
C ARG A 62 -12.76 -18.57 3.22
N PRO A 63 -12.30 -17.31 3.13
CA PRO A 63 -11.34 -16.76 4.06
C PRO A 63 -11.90 -16.79 5.50
N ARG A 64 -11.47 -17.76 6.28
CA ARG A 64 -11.55 -17.64 7.74
C ARG A 64 -10.45 -16.66 8.13
N ARG A 65 -10.73 -15.77 9.08
CA ARG A 65 -9.77 -14.78 9.63
C ARG A 65 -8.43 -15.46 9.90
N GLY A 66 -7.44 -15.26 9.04
CA GLY A 66 -6.14 -15.94 9.12
C GLY A 66 -4.96 -15.02 8.78
N GLY A 67 -5.24 -13.74 8.48
CA GLY A 67 -4.19 -12.80 8.10
C GLY A 67 -3.37 -13.27 6.89
N LEU A 68 -2.13 -12.76 6.79
CA LEU A 68 -1.22 -13.11 5.73
C LEU A 68 -0.73 -14.58 5.82
N ASP A 69 -0.66 -15.14 7.02
CA ASP A 69 -0.14 -16.51 7.23
C ASP A 69 -0.89 -17.57 6.41
N ARG A 70 -2.18 -17.35 6.11
CA ARG A 70 -2.95 -18.20 5.21
C ARG A 70 -2.31 -18.34 3.82
N TRP A 71 -1.72 -17.27 3.34
CA TRP A 71 -1.13 -17.17 2.00
C TRP A 71 0.36 -17.47 1.97
N ALA A 72 0.92 -18.02 3.07
CA ALA A 72 2.35 -18.29 3.21
C ALA A 72 2.97 -19.05 2.03
N PRO A 73 2.32 -20.02 1.34
CA PRO A 73 2.90 -20.64 0.17
C PRO A 73 3.29 -19.67 -0.94
N LEU A 74 2.51 -18.61 -1.11
CA LEU A 74 2.72 -17.58 -2.12
C LEU A 74 3.26 -16.26 -1.53
N LEU A 75 3.90 -16.30 -0.36
CA LEU A 75 4.58 -15.17 0.25
C LEU A 75 6.05 -15.52 0.50
N PRO A 76 6.94 -14.52 0.59
CA PRO A 76 8.29 -14.74 1.12
C PRO A 76 8.20 -15.35 2.52
N PRO A 77 9.27 -15.99 3.03
CA PRO A 77 9.26 -16.56 4.37
C PRO A 77 8.84 -15.53 5.43
N LEU A 78 7.75 -15.83 6.17
CA LEU A 78 7.17 -14.96 7.19
C LEU A 78 7.74 -15.29 8.57
N ALA A 79 8.97 -14.81 8.86
CA ALA A 79 9.64 -15.03 10.15
C ALA A 79 9.14 -14.10 11.27
N ALA A 80 8.71 -12.87 10.94
CA ALA A 80 8.20 -11.93 11.92
C ALA A 80 6.82 -12.40 12.44
N PRO A 81 6.48 -12.20 13.73
CA PRO A 81 5.13 -12.46 14.22
C PRO A 81 4.11 -11.52 13.59
N GLY A 82 2.93 -12.04 13.23
CA GLY A 82 1.81 -11.23 12.74
C GLY A 82 1.14 -10.40 13.82
N LEU A 83 0.43 -9.38 13.39
CA LEU A 83 -0.45 -8.53 14.21
C LEU A 83 -1.92 -8.71 13.83
N GLY A 84 -2.24 -9.64 12.89
CA GLY A 84 -3.58 -9.86 12.36
C GLY A 84 -3.87 -9.02 11.11
N GLU A 85 -2.83 -8.63 10.39
CA GLU A 85 -2.91 -7.91 9.12
C GLU A 85 -3.54 -8.75 8.01
N GLY A 86 -4.29 -8.10 7.12
CA GLY A 86 -5.06 -8.75 6.06
C GLY A 86 -6.46 -9.16 6.51
N GLY A 87 -7.21 -9.83 5.64
CA GLY A 87 -8.62 -10.19 5.89
C GLY A 87 -9.48 -8.94 6.08
N THR A 88 -9.16 -7.85 5.41
CA THR A 88 -9.85 -6.55 5.54
C THR A 88 -11.22 -6.59 4.87
N PRO A 89 -12.20 -5.80 5.35
CA PRO A 89 -13.55 -5.81 4.79
C PRO A 89 -13.59 -5.36 3.32
N LEU A 90 -14.49 -6.00 2.56
CA LEU A 90 -14.97 -5.50 1.28
C LEU A 90 -16.41 -4.99 1.49
N VAL A 91 -16.60 -3.68 1.36
CA VAL A 91 -17.86 -3.00 1.65
C VAL A 91 -18.51 -2.55 0.34
N GLU A 92 -19.72 -2.94 0.07
CA GLU A 92 -20.49 -2.39 -1.05
C GLU A 92 -20.96 -0.97 -0.70
N LEU A 93 -20.50 0.02 -1.47
CA LEU A 93 -20.84 1.43 -1.31
C LEU A 93 -22.17 1.77 -2.01
N GLU A 94 -22.33 1.21 -3.21
CA GLU A 94 -23.53 1.27 -4.04
C GLU A 94 -23.51 0.06 -4.99
N PRO A 95 -24.64 -0.30 -5.67
CA PRO A 95 -24.71 -1.49 -6.49
C PRO A 95 -23.55 -1.63 -7.48
N GLY A 96 -22.72 -2.66 -7.28
CA GLY A 96 -21.55 -2.95 -8.11
C GLY A 96 -20.32 -2.07 -7.88
N VAL A 97 -20.31 -1.22 -6.86
CA VAL A 97 -19.14 -0.44 -6.43
C VAL A 97 -18.75 -0.83 -5.02
N PHE A 98 -17.53 -1.31 -4.86
CA PHE A 98 -17.01 -1.83 -3.61
C PHE A 98 -15.80 -1.04 -3.12
N VAL A 99 -15.64 -0.98 -1.80
CA VAL A 99 -14.47 -0.41 -1.13
C VAL A 99 -13.74 -1.52 -0.37
N LYS A 100 -12.49 -1.79 -0.73
CA LYS A 100 -11.58 -2.63 0.06
C LYS A 100 -10.98 -1.76 1.15
N ASP A 101 -11.46 -1.93 2.39
CA ASP A 101 -11.12 -1.05 3.52
C ASP A 101 -9.86 -1.50 4.24
N GLU A 102 -8.69 -1.12 3.73
CA GLU A 102 -7.38 -1.39 4.31
C GLU A 102 -7.10 -0.61 5.61
N SER A 103 -7.99 0.30 6.01
CA SER A 103 -7.90 1.00 7.31
C SER A 103 -8.10 0.05 8.50
N ARG A 104 -8.61 -1.16 8.26
CA ARG A 104 -8.85 -2.18 9.29
C ARG A 104 -7.64 -3.03 9.63
N ASN A 105 -6.52 -2.80 8.98
CA ASN A 105 -5.25 -3.39 9.39
C ASN A 105 -4.78 -2.85 10.76
N PRO A 106 -3.90 -3.58 11.49
CA PRO A 106 -3.48 -3.25 12.87
C PRO A 106 -2.97 -1.83 13.10
N THR A 107 -2.21 -1.27 12.14
CA THR A 107 -1.76 0.13 12.21
C THR A 107 -2.58 1.05 11.30
N TRP A 108 -3.79 0.63 10.96
CA TRP A 108 -4.79 1.39 10.20
C TRP A 108 -4.39 1.74 8.78
N SER A 109 -3.58 0.88 8.14
CA SER A 109 -3.24 1.05 6.72
C SER A 109 -2.79 -0.24 6.04
N HIS A 110 -2.86 -0.24 4.71
CA HIS A 110 -2.36 -1.30 3.84
C HIS A 110 -0.86 -1.62 4.06
N LYS A 111 -0.09 -0.71 4.68
CA LYS A 111 1.35 -0.88 4.92
C LYS A 111 1.68 -2.06 5.82
N ASP A 112 0.73 -2.56 6.59
CA ASP A 112 0.92 -3.71 7.46
C ASP A 112 1.20 -4.98 6.65
N ARG A 113 0.57 -5.14 5.49
CA ARG A 113 0.85 -6.25 4.57
C ARG A 113 2.30 -6.24 4.08
N LEU A 114 2.82 -5.07 3.73
CA LEU A 114 4.20 -4.88 3.28
C LEU A 114 5.18 -5.15 4.42
N ASN A 115 4.95 -4.55 5.60
CA ASN A 115 5.91 -4.59 6.69
C ASN A 115 5.98 -5.95 7.39
N ARG A 116 4.93 -6.77 7.33
CA ARG A 116 5.02 -8.18 7.71
C ARG A 116 6.11 -8.90 6.93
N CYS A 117 6.20 -8.68 5.62
CA CYS A 117 7.19 -9.28 4.74
C CYS A 117 8.59 -8.66 4.92
N THR A 118 8.69 -7.33 5.04
CA THR A 118 9.99 -6.65 5.13
C THR A 118 10.67 -6.87 6.48
N VAL A 119 9.91 -6.90 7.58
CA VAL A 119 10.44 -7.21 8.91
C VAL A 119 10.81 -8.69 9.01
N SER A 120 10.06 -9.59 8.34
CA SER A 120 10.46 -11.00 8.19
C SER A 120 11.79 -11.13 7.45
N ALA A 121 12.01 -10.32 6.42
CA ALA A 121 13.28 -10.27 5.72
C ALA A 121 14.43 -9.82 6.63
N ALA A 122 14.21 -8.81 7.46
CA ALA A 122 15.20 -8.34 8.43
C ALA A 122 15.62 -9.45 9.40
N LEU A 123 14.65 -10.19 9.95
CA LEU A 123 14.92 -11.35 10.81
C LEU A 123 15.68 -12.45 10.06
N GLY A 124 15.27 -12.76 8.82
CA GLY A 124 15.92 -13.76 7.98
C GLY A 124 17.36 -13.40 7.62
N CYS A 125 17.70 -12.12 7.58
CA CYS A 125 19.07 -11.62 7.39
C CYS A 125 19.87 -11.51 8.70
N GLY A 126 19.27 -11.78 9.86
CA GLY A 126 19.91 -11.59 11.15
C GLY A 126 20.21 -10.12 11.47
N ALA A 127 19.47 -9.17 10.89
CA ALA A 127 19.68 -7.75 11.12
C ALA A 127 19.30 -7.34 12.56
N PRO A 128 20.05 -6.43 13.21
CA PRO A 128 19.77 -5.97 14.58
C PRO A 128 18.55 -5.03 14.66
N GLY A 129 18.00 -4.62 13.53
CA GLY A 129 16.87 -3.70 13.42
C GLY A 129 16.55 -3.33 11.99
N VAL A 130 15.61 -2.42 11.83
CA VAL A 130 15.17 -1.91 10.52
C VAL A 130 15.34 -0.40 10.44
N VAL A 131 15.48 0.11 9.22
CA VAL A 131 15.47 1.55 8.93
C VAL A 131 14.48 1.86 7.82
N VAL A 132 13.70 2.94 7.98
CA VAL A 132 12.64 3.36 7.05
C VAL A 132 12.63 4.86 6.86
N ALA A 133 12.50 5.31 5.61
CA ALA A 133 12.28 6.72 5.26
C ALA A 133 10.79 6.96 5.02
N SER A 134 10.06 7.48 6.02
CA SER A 134 8.62 7.72 5.91
C SER A 134 8.11 8.68 6.98
N SER A 135 7.27 9.63 6.58
CA SER A 135 6.53 10.54 7.48
C SER A 135 5.08 10.11 7.69
N GLY A 136 4.71 8.90 7.31
CA GLY A 136 3.31 8.46 7.31
C GLY A 136 3.15 6.97 7.62
N ASN A 137 2.18 6.37 6.95
CA ASN A 137 1.73 5.00 7.18
C ASN A 137 2.83 3.94 7.18
N HIS A 138 3.85 4.08 6.31
CA HIS A 138 4.93 3.10 6.23
C HIS A 138 5.81 3.12 7.49
N GLY A 139 6.16 4.31 8.00
CA GLY A 139 6.93 4.45 9.24
C GLY A 139 6.19 3.87 10.45
N ALA A 140 4.91 4.21 10.61
CA ALA A 140 4.06 3.71 11.70
C ALA A 140 3.97 2.17 11.69
N SER A 141 3.73 1.59 10.51
CA SER A 141 3.64 0.14 10.35
C SER A 141 5.00 -0.56 10.58
N ALA A 142 6.09 -0.03 10.02
CA ALA A 142 7.43 -0.59 10.23
C ALA A 142 7.81 -0.61 11.72
N ALA A 143 7.50 0.47 12.44
CA ALA A 143 7.74 0.55 13.89
C ALA A 143 6.95 -0.52 14.67
N ALA A 144 5.67 -0.72 14.34
CA ALA A 144 4.82 -1.72 14.99
C ALA A 144 5.33 -3.15 14.79
N PHE A 145 5.63 -3.52 13.53
CA PHE A 145 6.12 -4.87 13.23
C PHE A 145 7.53 -5.12 13.77
N ALA A 146 8.41 -4.09 13.74
CA ALA A 146 9.73 -4.19 14.35
C ALA A 146 9.63 -4.38 15.87
N ALA A 147 8.80 -3.60 16.57
CA ALA A 147 8.55 -3.74 17.99
C ALA A 147 8.01 -5.15 18.33
N ARG A 148 7.05 -5.65 17.56
CA ARG A 148 6.48 -7.00 17.70
C ARG A 148 7.52 -8.11 17.50
N ALA A 149 8.50 -7.86 16.62
CA ALA A 149 9.60 -8.78 16.33
C ALA A 149 10.80 -8.65 17.27
N GLY A 150 10.77 -7.74 18.22
CA GLY A 150 11.91 -7.43 19.13
C GLY A 150 13.07 -6.74 18.43
N LEU A 151 12.84 -6.10 17.29
CA LEU A 151 13.85 -5.39 16.51
C LEU A 151 13.81 -3.88 16.81
N ARG A 152 14.97 -3.22 16.73
CA ARG A 152 15.03 -1.75 16.74
C ARG A 152 14.47 -1.20 15.43
N CYS A 153 13.78 -0.05 15.49
CA CYS A 153 13.29 0.66 14.32
C CYS A 153 13.80 2.10 14.30
N VAL A 154 14.45 2.49 13.21
CA VAL A 154 14.87 3.88 12.95
C VAL A 154 14.00 4.44 11.83
N VAL A 155 13.33 5.57 12.08
CA VAL A 155 12.39 6.20 11.12
C VAL A 155 12.90 7.60 10.78
N LEU A 156 13.27 7.80 9.51
CA LEU A 156 13.60 9.12 8.97
C LEU A 156 12.33 9.79 8.49
N THR A 157 11.95 10.89 9.14
CA THR A 157 10.70 11.62 8.88
C THR A 157 10.96 12.98 8.26
N GLY A 158 9.90 13.66 7.82
CA GLY A 158 9.93 15.11 7.66
C GLY A 158 9.81 15.82 9.01
N THR A 159 9.96 17.13 8.98
CA THR A 159 9.88 17.98 10.17
C THR A 159 8.45 18.16 10.71
N ALA A 160 7.43 17.89 9.88
CA ALA A 160 6.03 17.91 10.26
C ALA A 160 5.43 16.52 10.10
N LEU A 161 4.91 15.97 11.19
CA LEU A 161 4.22 14.67 11.22
C LEU A 161 2.74 14.86 11.55
N PRO A 162 1.84 14.04 10.95
CA PRO A 162 0.48 13.92 11.46
C PRO A 162 0.50 13.44 12.92
N PRO A 163 -0.31 14.02 13.82
CA PRO A 163 -0.28 13.68 15.25
C PRO A 163 -0.46 12.19 15.55
N ALA A 164 -1.32 11.51 14.79
CA ALA A 164 -1.52 10.08 14.95
C ALA A 164 -0.28 9.27 14.56
N VAL A 165 0.43 9.65 13.50
CA VAL A 165 1.67 8.97 13.08
C VAL A 165 2.75 9.17 14.12
N ASP A 166 2.93 10.38 14.63
CA ASP A 166 3.88 10.69 15.71
C ASP A 166 3.61 9.84 16.96
N ALA A 167 2.32 9.77 17.37
CA ALA A 167 1.91 8.94 18.50
C ALA A 167 2.24 7.44 18.29
N PHE A 168 2.03 6.89 17.10
CA PHE A 168 2.40 5.52 16.77
C PHE A 168 3.92 5.29 16.91
N LEU A 169 4.74 6.16 16.34
CA LEU A 169 6.19 6.02 16.37
C LEU A 169 6.72 5.98 17.79
N HIS A 170 6.24 6.89 18.64
CA HIS A 170 6.64 6.95 20.05
C HIS A 170 6.12 5.75 20.85
N ALA A 171 4.86 5.35 20.65
CA ALA A 171 4.27 4.21 21.36
C ALA A 171 4.99 2.89 21.07
N TYR A 172 5.52 2.72 19.85
CA TYR A 172 6.27 1.53 19.45
C TYR A 172 7.79 1.65 19.71
N GLY A 173 8.24 2.71 20.34
CA GLY A 173 9.65 2.89 20.72
C GLY A 173 10.60 3.09 19.54
N ALA A 174 10.12 3.66 18.43
CA ALA A 174 10.97 3.96 17.29
C ALA A 174 11.93 5.13 17.58
N VAL A 175 13.15 5.05 17.04
CA VAL A 175 14.07 6.18 16.99
C VAL A 175 13.66 7.07 15.82
N VAL A 176 13.13 8.25 16.12
CA VAL A 176 12.61 9.19 15.10
C VAL A 176 13.68 10.23 14.77
N LEU A 177 14.03 10.34 13.49
CA LEU A 177 15.00 11.30 12.98
C LEU A 177 14.31 12.24 11.97
N PRO A 178 13.93 13.47 12.37
CA PRO A 178 13.46 14.48 11.43
C PRO A 178 14.60 14.94 10.51
N VAL A 179 14.40 14.83 9.19
CA VAL A 179 15.41 15.17 8.19
C VAL A 179 14.78 15.88 6.99
N PRO A 180 15.53 16.72 6.27
CA PRO A 180 15.09 17.25 4.98
C PRO A 180 14.75 16.12 3.99
N VAL A 181 13.78 16.37 3.09
CA VAL A 181 13.27 15.34 2.18
C VAL A 181 14.38 14.76 1.29
N GLU A 182 15.26 15.62 0.78
CA GLU A 182 16.39 15.28 -0.08
C GLU A 182 17.45 14.43 0.63
N ALA A 183 17.57 14.55 1.94
CA ALA A 183 18.53 13.79 2.73
C ALA A 183 18.03 12.38 3.10
N ARG A 184 16.73 12.09 2.95
CA ARG A 184 16.13 10.86 3.45
C ARG A 184 16.79 9.60 2.91
N TRP A 185 16.82 9.43 1.60
CA TRP A 185 17.34 8.20 0.99
C TRP A 185 18.86 8.03 1.14
N PRO A 186 19.68 9.06 0.89
CA PRO A 186 21.11 8.95 1.15
C PRO A 186 21.44 8.62 2.61
N LEU A 187 20.74 9.26 3.55
CA LEU A 187 20.96 9.02 4.98
C LEU A 187 20.43 7.64 5.41
N THR A 188 19.30 7.19 4.88
CA THR A 188 18.77 5.84 5.11
C THR A 188 19.79 4.78 4.69
N ARG A 189 20.38 4.93 3.50
CA ARG A 189 21.45 4.03 3.02
C ARG A 189 22.64 4.04 3.96
N ARG A 190 23.14 5.22 4.30
CA ARG A 190 24.30 5.34 5.20
C ARG A 190 24.06 4.72 6.59
N ILE A 191 22.85 4.90 7.14
CA ILE A 191 22.46 4.29 8.41
C ILE A 191 22.37 2.76 8.26
N ALA A 192 21.75 2.26 7.19
CA ALA A 192 21.69 0.83 6.93
C ALA A 192 23.08 0.20 6.87
N ASP A 193 23.98 0.78 6.07
CA ASP A 193 25.32 0.27 5.84
C ASP A 193 26.18 0.34 7.11
N HIS A 194 26.09 1.45 7.87
CA HIS A 194 26.94 1.67 9.05
C HIS A 194 26.52 0.84 10.27
N PHE A 195 25.21 0.70 10.51
CA PHE A 195 24.68 0.00 11.69
C PHE A 195 24.19 -1.43 11.38
N GLY A 196 24.29 -1.88 10.14
CA GLY A 196 23.77 -3.19 9.72
C GLY A 196 22.25 -3.29 9.81
N LEU A 197 21.52 -2.17 9.76
CA LEU A 197 20.06 -2.17 9.79
C LEU A 197 19.49 -2.58 8.44
N HIS A 198 18.44 -3.38 8.46
CA HIS A 198 17.76 -3.78 7.23
C HIS A 198 16.87 -2.64 6.72
N PRO A 199 17.07 -2.14 5.48
CA PRO A 199 16.22 -1.10 4.93
C PRO A 199 14.89 -1.70 4.47
N VAL A 200 13.78 -1.17 4.98
CA VAL A 200 12.43 -1.62 4.62
C VAL A 200 11.72 -0.67 3.66
N SER A 201 12.34 0.46 3.32
CA SER A 201 11.88 1.42 2.32
C SER A 201 12.88 1.55 1.17
N ASN A 202 12.54 2.41 0.18
CA ASN A 202 13.38 2.65 -0.97
C ASN A 202 14.76 3.23 -0.61
N LEU A 203 15.78 2.80 -1.31
CA LEU A 203 17.17 3.30 -1.22
C LEU A 203 17.70 3.89 -2.53
N THR A 204 16.95 3.77 -3.61
CA THR A 204 17.41 4.17 -4.95
C THR A 204 16.91 5.57 -5.30
N PRO A 205 17.79 6.52 -5.66
CA PRO A 205 17.39 7.89 -6.00
C PRO A 205 16.77 8.03 -7.39
N GLN A 206 17.13 7.16 -8.35
CA GLN A 206 16.75 7.30 -9.76
C GLN A 206 15.29 6.96 -10.02
N ALA A 207 14.78 5.90 -9.38
CA ALA A 207 13.40 5.45 -9.45
C ALA A 207 13.07 4.63 -8.21
N HIS A 208 11.81 4.49 -7.88
CA HIS A 208 11.40 3.72 -6.71
C HIS A 208 11.45 2.22 -7.01
N THR A 209 12.35 1.49 -6.38
CA THR A 209 12.40 0.03 -6.45
C THR A 209 11.66 -0.67 -5.31
N GLY A 210 11.50 0.03 -4.19
CA GLY A 210 10.92 -0.54 -2.98
C GLY A 210 11.70 -1.72 -2.43
N HIS A 211 11.04 -2.55 -1.64
CA HIS A 211 11.62 -3.76 -1.07
C HIS A 211 11.18 -5.00 -1.86
N ALA A 212 12.12 -5.90 -2.19
CA ALA A 212 11.83 -7.10 -2.98
C ALA A 212 10.68 -7.96 -2.39
N PHE A 213 10.69 -8.17 -1.07
CA PHE A 213 9.65 -8.96 -0.39
C PHE A 213 8.42 -8.14 0.00
N GLY A 214 8.55 -6.81 0.13
CA GLY A 214 7.46 -5.97 0.61
C GLY A 214 6.25 -5.96 -0.31
N ALA A 215 6.47 -5.80 -1.61
CA ALA A 215 5.40 -5.79 -2.61
C ALA A 215 4.60 -7.11 -2.65
N GLU A 216 5.21 -8.23 -2.23
CA GLU A 216 4.55 -9.53 -2.16
C GLU A 216 3.41 -9.57 -1.13
N GLY A 217 3.53 -8.83 -0.04
CA GLY A 217 2.44 -8.72 0.95
C GLY A 217 1.16 -8.14 0.37
N TYR A 218 1.28 -7.21 -0.58
CA TYR A 218 0.12 -6.56 -1.20
C TYR A 218 -0.68 -7.45 -2.15
N LYS A 219 -0.09 -8.50 -2.71
CA LYS A 219 -0.84 -9.41 -3.61
C LYS A 219 -1.96 -10.16 -2.90
N THR A 220 -1.88 -10.26 -1.56
CA THR A 220 -2.95 -10.86 -0.76
C THR A 220 -4.27 -10.09 -0.84
N VAL A 221 -4.26 -8.81 -1.20
CA VAL A 221 -5.48 -8.04 -1.52
C VAL A 221 -6.21 -8.67 -2.70
N ALA A 222 -5.50 -9.09 -3.75
CA ALA A 222 -6.11 -9.77 -4.91
C ALA A 222 -6.72 -11.11 -4.53
N TYR A 223 -6.05 -11.88 -3.68
CA TYR A 223 -6.57 -13.18 -3.20
C TYR A 223 -7.85 -13.02 -2.37
N GLU A 224 -7.88 -11.99 -1.54
CA GLU A 224 -9.07 -11.66 -0.74
C GLU A 224 -10.21 -11.17 -1.63
N LEU A 225 -9.95 -10.27 -2.58
CA LEU A 225 -10.94 -9.80 -3.54
C LEU A 225 -11.52 -10.95 -4.36
N HIS A 226 -10.67 -11.86 -4.84
CA HIS A 226 -11.14 -13.04 -5.58
C HIS A 226 -12.04 -13.93 -4.72
N ALA A 227 -11.68 -14.17 -3.47
CA ALA A 227 -12.45 -15.02 -2.55
C ALA A 227 -13.80 -14.41 -2.16
N GLU A 228 -13.92 -13.08 -2.12
CA GLU A 228 -15.13 -12.36 -1.71
C GLU A 228 -16.04 -11.97 -2.89
N LEU A 229 -15.45 -11.62 -4.05
CA LEU A 229 -16.17 -11.03 -5.20
C LEU A 229 -15.89 -11.75 -6.52
N GLY A 230 -14.85 -12.55 -6.61
CA GLY A 230 -14.29 -13.00 -7.89
C GLY A 230 -13.37 -11.95 -8.50
N VAL A 231 -13.29 -11.90 -9.84
CA VAL A 231 -12.45 -10.91 -10.53
C VAL A 231 -13.30 -9.69 -10.91
N PRO A 232 -13.05 -8.52 -10.31
CA PRO A 232 -13.77 -7.30 -10.68
C PRO A 232 -13.41 -6.84 -12.11
N ALA A 233 -14.21 -5.95 -12.71
CA ALA A 233 -13.91 -5.33 -13.99
C ALA A 233 -12.69 -4.40 -13.88
N ALA A 234 -12.59 -3.66 -12.76
CA ALA A 234 -11.46 -2.79 -12.49
C ALA A 234 -11.21 -2.64 -10.97
N VAL A 235 -9.94 -2.31 -10.63
CA VAL A 235 -9.54 -1.90 -9.27
C VAL A 235 -8.88 -0.53 -9.34
N PHE A 236 -9.43 0.44 -8.62
CA PHE A 236 -8.94 1.81 -8.50
C PHE A 236 -8.04 1.93 -7.27
N VAL A 237 -6.78 2.29 -7.47
CA VAL A 237 -5.75 2.23 -6.44
C VAL A 237 -5.08 3.59 -6.26
N PRO A 238 -5.18 4.22 -5.06
CA PRO A 238 -4.37 5.39 -4.74
C PRO A 238 -2.88 5.08 -4.95
N THR A 239 -2.22 5.85 -5.79
CA THR A 239 -0.89 5.50 -6.28
C THR A 239 0.13 6.61 -6.06
N GLY A 240 1.17 6.31 -5.27
CA GLY A 240 2.40 7.08 -5.22
C GLY A 240 3.49 6.36 -6.03
N TYR A 241 4.19 5.41 -5.42
CA TYR A 241 5.28 4.69 -6.07
C TYR A 241 4.86 3.45 -6.88
N GLY A 242 3.60 3.03 -6.81
CA GLY A 242 3.07 1.91 -7.61
C GLY A 242 3.25 0.51 -7.01
N GLU A 243 3.77 0.35 -5.78
CA GLU A 243 3.98 -0.99 -5.19
C GLU A 243 2.67 -1.73 -4.88
N LEU A 244 1.66 -1.02 -4.31
CA LEU A 244 0.34 -1.61 -4.04
C LEU A 244 -0.35 -2.03 -5.34
N LEU A 245 -0.32 -1.15 -6.36
CA LEU A 245 -0.86 -1.43 -7.68
C LEU A 245 -0.23 -2.71 -8.27
N PHE A 246 1.11 -2.82 -8.20
CA PHE A 246 1.83 -3.99 -8.67
C PHE A 246 1.51 -5.26 -7.87
N GLY A 247 1.43 -5.17 -6.54
CA GLY A 247 1.08 -6.32 -5.72
C GLY A 247 -0.30 -6.87 -6.08
N ILE A 248 -1.31 -6.02 -6.24
CA ILE A 248 -2.65 -6.43 -6.66
C ILE A 248 -2.60 -7.08 -8.05
N HIS A 249 -1.88 -6.47 -9.01
CA HIS A 249 -1.68 -7.05 -10.34
C HIS A 249 -1.05 -8.45 -10.25
N LYS A 250 0.07 -8.57 -9.55
CA LYS A 250 0.79 -9.84 -9.39
C LYS A 250 -0.10 -10.92 -8.77
N GLY A 251 -0.89 -10.58 -7.75
CA GLY A 251 -1.81 -11.53 -7.13
C GLY A 251 -2.85 -12.07 -8.12
N PHE A 252 -3.47 -11.22 -8.93
CA PHE A 252 -4.40 -11.68 -9.98
C PHE A 252 -3.69 -12.44 -11.12
N ALA A 253 -2.48 -12.04 -11.48
CA ALA A 253 -1.67 -12.77 -12.46
C ALA A 253 -1.30 -14.18 -11.97
N GLU A 254 -1.03 -14.34 -10.67
CA GLU A 254 -0.79 -15.64 -10.03
C GLU A 254 -2.07 -16.50 -10.00
N LEU A 255 -3.23 -15.92 -9.66
CA LEU A 255 -4.52 -16.63 -9.73
C LEU A 255 -4.79 -17.15 -11.15
N ARG A 256 -4.52 -16.34 -12.18
CA ARG A 256 -4.64 -16.75 -13.57
C ARG A 256 -3.62 -17.84 -13.93
N ARG A 257 -2.37 -17.69 -13.51
CA ARG A 257 -1.32 -18.70 -13.74
C ARG A 257 -1.65 -20.05 -13.13
N LEU A 258 -2.28 -20.05 -11.95
CA LEU A 258 -2.71 -21.27 -11.24
C LEU A 258 -4.04 -21.85 -11.75
N GLY A 259 -4.65 -21.24 -12.77
CA GLY A 259 -5.94 -21.69 -13.31
C GLY A 259 -7.14 -21.44 -12.41
N VAL A 260 -6.99 -20.60 -11.34
CA VAL A 260 -8.07 -20.23 -10.43
C VAL A 260 -9.04 -19.23 -11.09
N THR A 261 -8.54 -18.42 -12.02
CA THR A 261 -9.32 -17.49 -12.83
C THR A 261 -8.76 -17.44 -14.26
N ASP A 262 -9.58 -17.01 -15.21
CA ASP A 262 -9.22 -16.86 -16.63
C ASP A 262 -8.75 -15.44 -17.00
N ARG A 263 -8.98 -14.46 -16.13
CA ARG A 263 -8.71 -13.04 -16.40
C ARG A 263 -8.07 -12.32 -15.21
N VAL A 264 -7.58 -11.12 -15.48
CA VAL A 264 -7.14 -10.15 -14.47
C VAL A 264 -7.98 -8.88 -14.57
N PRO A 265 -8.23 -8.14 -13.49
CA PRO A 265 -8.94 -6.86 -13.56
C PRO A 265 -8.08 -5.79 -14.21
N ARG A 266 -8.71 -4.78 -14.80
CA ARG A 266 -8.01 -3.54 -15.19
C ARG A 266 -7.57 -2.80 -13.92
N LEU A 267 -6.30 -2.45 -13.81
CA LEU A 267 -5.78 -1.69 -12.67
C LEU A 267 -5.70 -0.20 -13.03
N ILE A 268 -6.42 0.62 -12.29
CA ILE A 268 -6.49 2.06 -12.50
C ILE A 268 -5.68 2.74 -11.40
N ALA A 269 -4.53 3.28 -11.78
CA ALA A 269 -3.70 4.07 -10.88
C ALA A 269 -4.32 5.46 -10.69
N CYS A 270 -4.55 5.88 -9.45
CA CYS A 270 -5.11 7.19 -9.13
C CYS A 270 -4.03 8.03 -8.45
N GLU A 271 -3.58 9.10 -9.12
CA GLU A 271 -2.49 9.97 -8.69
C GLU A 271 -2.98 11.41 -8.49
N PRO A 272 -2.32 12.22 -7.63
CA PRO A 272 -2.63 13.65 -7.51
C PRO A 272 -2.36 14.40 -8.82
N ALA A 273 -3.25 15.30 -9.20
CA ALA A 273 -3.13 16.11 -10.42
C ALA A 273 -1.93 17.06 -10.40
N THR A 274 -1.37 17.33 -9.22
CA THR A 274 -0.21 18.20 -9.02
C THR A 274 1.14 17.53 -9.29
N GLY A 275 1.12 16.26 -9.74
CA GLY A 275 2.31 15.46 -10.02
C GLY A 275 2.03 14.39 -11.08
N GLY A 276 1.87 13.12 -10.66
CA GLY A 276 1.51 12.02 -11.56
C GLY A 276 2.68 11.41 -12.32
N PRO A 277 3.75 10.96 -11.63
CA PRO A 277 4.93 10.40 -12.29
C PRO A 277 4.63 9.11 -13.06
N LEU A 278 3.69 8.28 -12.62
CA LEU A 278 3.28 7.09 -13.36
C LEU A 278 2.50 7.47 -14.63
N THR A 279 1.59 8.44 -14.53
CA THR A 279 0.90 9.00 -15.71
C THR A 279 1.89 9.49 -16.75
N ALA A 280 2.90 10.24 -16.33
CA ALA A 280 3.93 10.77 -17.21
C ALA A 280 4.76 9.64 -17.84
N ALA A 281 5.20 8.67 -17.06
CA ALA A 281 5.96 7.51 -17.54
C ALA A 281 5.16 6.69 -18.57
N LEU A 282 3.87 6.42 -18.31
CA LEU A 282 3.00 5.70 -19.25
C LEU A 282 2.82 6.45 -20.57
N ARG A 283 2.60 7.76 -20.52
CA ARG A 283 2.46 8.61 -21.73
C ARG A 283 3.71 8.66 -22.58
N GLN A 284 4.88 8.70 -21.94
CA GLN A 284 6.18 8.77 -22.60
C GLN A 284 6.75 7.39 -22.99
N GLY A 285 6.10 6.30 -22.59
CA GLY A 285 6.60 4.95 -22.83
C GLY A 285 7.81 4.56 -21.97
N LEU A 286 8.10 5.33 -20.91
CA LEU A 286 9.28 5.15 -20.05
C LEU A 286 9.02 4.13 -18.92
N PRO A 287 10.07 3.51 -18.36
CA PRO A 287 9.98 2.65 -17.20
C PRO A 287 9.71 3.44 -15.89
N ALA A 288 10.18 4.66 -15.81
CA ALA A 288 9.92 5.63 -14.75
C ALA A 288 10.28 7.02 -15.26
N THR A 289 9.76 8.06 -14.63
CA THR A 289 10.18 9.46 -14.93
C THR A 289 10.01 10.33 -13.70
N TRP A 290 10.80 11.41 -13.66
CA TRP A 290 10.67 12.47 -12.67
C TRP A 290 9.69 13.52 -13.17
N VAL A 291 8.89 14.06 -12.24
CA VAL A 291 7.99 15.19 -12.49
C VAL A 291 8.16 16.23 -11.38
N GLU A 292 7.88 17.49 -11.69
CA GLU A 292 7.67 18.48 -10.66
C GLU A 292 6.36 18.21 -9.96
N VAL A 293 6.37 18.28 -8.63
CA VAL A 293 5.17 18.09 -7.81
C VAL A 293 4.76 19.42 -7.17
N GLY A 294 3.52 19.80 -7.38
CA GLY A 294 2.91 20.91 -6.68
C GLY A 294 2.38 20.49 -5.30
N PRO A 295 1.88 21.46 -4.52
CA PRO A 295 1.21 21.16 -3.25
C PRO A 295 -0.08 20.38 -3.48
N THR A 296 -0.36 19.42 -2.60
CA THR A 296 -1.63 18.68 -2.55
C THR A 296 -1.93 18.26 -1.12
N GLU A 297 -3.20 18.20 -0.79
CA GLU A 297 -3.67 17.65 0.48
C GLU A 297 -3.58 16.12 0.54
N ALA A 298 -3.52 15.44 -0.63
CA ALA A 298 -3.26 14.00 -0.74
C ALA A 298 -1.76 13.67 -0.61
N TYR A 299 -1.11 14.25 0.40
CA TYR A 299 0.35 14.24 0.60
C TYR A 299 0.96 12.84 0.70
N GLY A 300 0.19 11.84 1.15
CA GLY A 300 0.66 10.46 1.32
C GLY A 300 1.04 9.74 0.01
N ILE A 301 0.60 10.28 -1.13
CA ILE A 301 0.88 9.76 -2.47
C ILE A 301 1.49 10.82 -3.41
N ASN A 302 1.90 11.98 -2.88
CA ASN A 302 2.55 13.03 -3.66
C ASN A 302 4.04 12.70 -3.86
N CYS A 303 4.35 12.02 -4.93
CA CYS A 303 5.69 11.52 -5.23
C CYS A 303 6.25 12.16 -6.51
N PRO A 304 7.52 12.63 -6.51
CA PRO A 304 8.12 13.23 -7.70
C PRO A 304 8.59 12.19 -8.72
N VAL A 305 8.70 10.93 -8.32
CA VAL A 305 9.11 9.81 -9.18
C VAL A 305 8.30 8.58 -8.84
N GLY A 306 7.91 7.82 -9.85
CA GLY A 306 7.30 6.50 -9.69
C GLY A 306 8.33 5.37 -9.71
N GLY A 307 7.82 4.14 -9.80
CA GLY A 307 8.62 2.94 -9.97
C GLY A 307 8.13 2.10 -11.15
N TYR A 308 9.03 1.30 -11.70
CA TYR A 308 8.73 0.43 -12.85
C TYR A 308 7.60 -0.57 -12.55
N ARG A 309 7.43 -0.98 -11.28
CA ARG A 309 6.30 -1.82 -10.83
C ARG A 309 4.95 -1.25 -11.23
N GLY A 310 4.74 0.07 -11.06
CA GLY A 310 3.49 0.73 -11.44
C GLY A 310 3.24 0.67 -12.94
N VAL A 311 4.29 0.86 -13.75
CA VAL A 311 4.22 0.78 -15.22
C VAL A 311 3.87 -0.63 -15.67
N VAL A 312 4.52 -1.66 -15.11
CA VAL A 312 4.22 -3.07 -15.41
C VAL A 312 2.75 -3.38 -15.07
N ALA A 313 2.30 -3.03 -13.87
CA ALA A 313 0.94 -3.31 -13.44
C ALA A 313 -0.12 -2.67 -14.34
N ALA A 314 0.05 -1.40 -14.71
CA ALA A 314 -0.90 -0.70 -15.57
C ALA A 314 -0.92 -1.31 -16.98
N ARG A 315 0.26 -1.58 -17.58
CA ARG A 315 0.35 -2.12 -18.93
C ARG A 315 -0.19 -3.55 -19.04
N GLU A 316 0.26 -4.44 -18.15
CA GLU A 316 -0.08 -5.87 -18.24
C GLU A 316 -1.53 -6.18 -17.85
N SER A 317 -2.17 -5.30 -17.05
CA SER A 317 -3.60 -5.41 -16.73
C SER A 317 -4.52 -4.77 -17.77
N GLY A 318 -3.98 -4.12 -18.81
CA GLY A 318 -4.78 -3.29 -19.73
C GLY A 318 -5.40 -2.08 -19.02
N GLY A 319 -4.79 -1.65 -17.92
CA GLY A 319 -5.22 -0.52 -17.11
C GLY A 319 -4.66 0.81 -17.60
N ARG A 320 -4.80 1.83 -16.76
CA ARG A 320 -4.34 3.19 -17.03
C ARG A 320 -4.14 3.98 -15.75
N SER A 321 -3.71 5.23 -15.87
CA SER A 321 -3.67 6.19 -14.77
C SER A 321 -4.76 7.26 -14.93
N VAL A 322 -5.20 7.82 -13.80
CA VAL A 322 -6.14 8.94 -13.67
C VAL A 322 -5.54 9.95 -12.72
N LEU A 323 -5.53 11.22 -13.12
CA LEU A 323 -5.14 12.34 -12.26
C LEU A 323 -6.36 12.88 -11.53
N VAL A 324 -6.24 13.08 -10.21
CA VAL A 324 -7.30 13.48 -9.30
C VAL A 324 -6.93 14.81 -8.63
N THR A 325 -7.83 15.78 -8.65
CA THR A 325 -7.65 17.05 -7.93
C THR A 325 -7.99 16.91 -6.44
N ASP A 326 -7.47 17.83 -5.61
CA ASP A 326 -7.80 17.84 -4.17
C ASP A 326 -9.31 18.03 -3.92
N GLU A 327 -10.00 18.77 -4.79
CA GLU A 327 -11.46 18.94 -4.72
C GLU A 327 -12.19 17.60 -4.92
N GLN A 328 -11.80 16.85 -5.96
CA GLN A 328 -12.33 15.51 -6.22
C GLN A 328 -12.02 14.53 -5.06
N ALA A 329 -10.81 14.60 -4.52
CA ALA A 329 -10.41 13.78 -3.38
C ALA A 329 -11.25 14.10 -2.13
N ARG A 330 -11.48 15.41 -1.81
CA ARG A 330 -12.35 15.82 -0.70
C ARG A 330 -13.80 15.40 -0.89
N ALA A 331 -14.33 15.50 -2.11
CA ALA A 331 -15.68 15.05 -2.42
C ALA A 331 -15.85 13.54 -2.16
N ALA A 332 -14.88 12.74 -2.62
CA ALA A 332 -14.85 11.30 -2.38
C ALA A 332 -14.66 10.95 -0.89
N GLN A 333 -13.80 11.66 -0.16
CA GLN A 333 -13.63 11.47 1.28
C GLN A 333 -14.93 11.76 2.04
N ALA A 334 -15.64 12.82 1.67
CA ALA A 334 -16.93 13.15 2.26
C ALA A 334 -18.01 12.11 1.91
N GLU A 335 -17.99 11.55 0.70
CA GLU A 335 -18.87 10.46 0.29
C GLU A 335 -18.63 9.20 1.12
N LEU A 336 -17.37 8.76 1.26
CA LEU A 336 -16.98 7.65 2.12
C LEU A 336 -17.41 7.89 3.58
N GLY A 337 -17.21 9.11 4.09
CA GLY A 337 -17.60 9.48 5.45
C GLY A 337 -19.10 9.35 5.68
N ARG A 338 -19.94 9.77 4.72
CA ARG A 338 -21.42 9.60 4.79
C ARG A 338 -21.85 8.13 4.76
N ALA A 339 -21.03 7.28 4.13
CA ALA A 339 -21.24 5.83 4.13
C ALA A 339 -20.64 5.12 5.37
N GLY A 340 -20.12 5.87 6.36
CA GLY A 340 -19.50 5.31 7.56
C GLY A 340 -18.05 4.83 7.40
N LEU A 341 -17.40 5.16 6.27
CA LEU A 341 -16.03 4.78 5.95
C LEU A 341 -15.13 6.03 6.05
N TRP A 342 -14.53 6.27 7.20
CA TRP A 342 -13.65 7.42 7.37
C TRP A 342 -12.23 7.13 6.86
N ALA A 343 -11.97 7.52 5.63
CA ALA A 343 -10.69 7.34 4.94
C ALA A 343 -9.77 8.58 5.07
N GLU A 344 -8.46 8.36 5.12
CA GLU A 344 -7.44 9.39 4.87
C GLU A 344 -7.66 10.02 3.48
N LEU A 345 -7.39 11.32 3.30
CA LEU A 345 -7.65 11.98 2.02
C LEU A 345 -6.90 11.29 0.86
N SER A 346 -5.64 10.92 1.08
CA SER A 346 -4.87 10.13 0.11
C SER A 346 -5.52 8.78 -0.22
N ALA A 347 -6.24 8.18 0.73
CA ALA A 347 -6.94 6.90 0.55
C ALA A 347 -8.25 7.05 -0.24
N ALA A 348 -8.89 8.23 -0.19
CA ALA A 348 -10.11 8.52 -0.93
C ALA A 348 -9.87 8.74 -2.44
N VAL A 349 -8.62 8.95 -2.86
CA VAL A 349 -8.24 9.19 -4.26
C VAL A 349 -8.64 8.03 -5.19
N GLY A 350 -8.72 6.79 -4.68
CA GLY A 350 -9.23 5.65 -5.44
C GLY A 350 -10.69 5.83 -5.86
N LEU A 351 -11.57 6.22 -4.95
CA LEU A 351 -12.98 6.52 -5.25
C LEU A 351 -13.10 7.77 -6.13
N ALA A 352 -12.30 8.81 -5.87
CA ALA A 352 -12.28 10.00 -6.70
C ALA A 352 -11.92 9.69 -8.16
N GLY A 353 -10.95 8.78 -8.38
CA GLY A 353 -10.59 8.31 -9.72
C GLY A 353 -11.73 7.55 -10.41
N LEU A 354 -12.49 6.74 -9.67
CA LEU A 354 -13.70 6.10 -10.20
C LEU A 354 -14.77 7.13 -10.59
N ARG A 355 -15.02 8.14 -9.74
CA ARG A 355 -16.02 9.19 -10.01
C ARG A 355 -15.65 10.09 -11.20
N ALA A 356 -14.35 10.17 -11.52
CA ALA A 356 -13.84 10.88 -12.69
C ALA A 356 -13.86 10.03 -13.99
N ALA A 357 -14.05 8.72 -13.88
CA ALA A 357 -14.09 7.81 -15.04
C ALA A 357 -15.54 7.57 -15.49
N PRO A 358 -15.79 7.42 -16.82
CA PRO A 358 -17.09 6.97 -17.31
C PRO A 358 -17.40 5.56 -16.77
N ARG A 359 -18.55 5.40 -16.08
CA ARG A 359 -18.94 4.12 -15.46
C ARG A 359 -19.18 3.02 -16.49
N GLU A 360 -19.68 3.41 -17.65
CA GLU A 360 -19.97 2.54 -18.79
C GLU A 360 -18.73 1.88 -19.37
N GLU A 361 -17.54 2.37 -19.02
CA GLU A 361 -16.26 1.76 -19.41
C GLU A 361 -16.04 0.37 -18.76
N PHE A 362 -16.77 0.07 -17.67
CA PHE A 362 -16.55 -1.13 -16.85
C PHE A 362 -17.78 -2.01 -16.83
N ASP A 363 -17.68 -3.17 -17.49
CA ASP A 363 -18.71 -4.20 -17.46
C ASP A 363 -18.51 -5.13 -16.26
N GLY A 364 -19.25 -4.83 -15.19
CA GLY A 364 -19.21 -5.59 -13.93
C GLY A 364 -18.77 -4.79 -12.69
N PRO A 365 -18.55 -5.49 -11.57
CA PRO A 365 -18.17 -4.86 -10.31
C PRO A 365 -16.83 -4.13 -10.41
N VAL A 366 -16.71 -2.99 -9.71
CA VAL A 366 -15.48 -2.24 -9.55
C VAL A 366 -15.12 -2.10 -8.09
N VAL A 367 -13.82 -2.07 -7.79
CA VAL A 367 -13.33 -1.96 -6.42
C VAL A 367 -12.46 -0.71 -6.30
N CYS A 368 -12.70 0.10 -5.27
CA CYS A 368 -11.81 1.17 -4.83
C CYS A 368 -11.04 0.71 -3.59
N VAL A 369 -9.72 0.87 -3.57
CA VAL A 369 -8.94 0.56 -2.38
C VAL A 369 -8.87 1.80 -1.48
N SER A 370 -9.41 1.71 -0.27
CA SER A 370 -9.23 2.72 0.79
C SER A 370 -8.03 2.34 1.64
N THR A 371 -6.92 3.03 1.46
CA THR A 371 -5.60 2.57 1.92
C THR A 371 -5.30 2.85 3.40
N SER A 372 -5.99 3.79 4.05
CA SER A 372 -5.73 4.21 5.43
C SER A 372 -6.92 4.96 6.05
N ALA A 373 -6.92 5.06 7.39
CA ALA A 373 -7.96 5.72 8.18
C ALA A 373 -7.81 7.24 8.24
N GLY A 374 -8.94 7.95 8.28
CA GLY A 374 -8.99 9.42 8.21
C GLY A 374 -8.37 10.16 9.39
N PHE A 375 -8.29 9.57 10.57
CA PHE A 375 -7.63 10.25 11.68
C PHE A 375 -6.09 10.32 11.57
N LYS A 376 -5.51 9.75 10.54
CA LYS A 376 -4.11 9.95 10.16
C LYS A 376 -3.89 11.21 9.31
N ASP A 377 -4.93 11.87 8.85
CA ASP A 377 -4.80 13.18 8.19
C ASP A 377 -4.25 14.24 9.15
N GLN A 378 -3.47 15.18 8.62
CA GLN A 378 -2.85 16.25 9.43
C GLN A 378 -3.87 17.13 10.15
N GLY A 379 -5.07 17.29 9.58
CA GLY A 379 -6.17 18.06 10.13
C GLY A 379 -7.12 17.27 11.04
N ALA A 380 -6.89 15.96 11.23
CA ALA A 380 -7.81 15.14 12.01
C ALA A 380 -8.03 15.67 13.43
N GLY A 381 -9.29 15.78 13.84
CA GLY A 381 -9.68 16.30 15.16
C GLY A 381 -9.59 17.83 15.33
N ARG A 382 -9.25 18.59 14.29
CA ARG A 382 -9.19 20.07 14.32
C ARG A 382 -10.49 20.72 13.81
N GLY A 383 -11.63 20.18 14.16
CA GLY A 383 -12.93 20.79 13.85
C GLY A 383 -13.29 21.92 14.83
N PRO A 384 -14.19 22.86 14.43
CA PRO A 384 -14.76 23.84 15.36
C PRO A 384 -15.47 23.09 16.50
N ARG A 385 -15.16 23.48 17.72
CA ARG A 385 -15.89 22.99 18.90
C ARG A 385 -17.05 23.93 19.15
N GLU A 386 -18.24 23.43 19.01
CA GLU A 386 -19.44 24.20 19.36
C GLU A 386 -19.56 24.35 20.89
N ALA A 387 -20.14 25.48 21.32
CA ALA A 387 -20.42 25.72 22.71
C ALA A 387 -21.39 24.65 23.26
N PRO A 388 -21.22 24.21 24.52
CA PRO A 388 -22.15 23.29 25.15
C PRO A 388 -23.58 23.84 25.11
N VAL A 389 -24.54 22.95 24.89
CA VAL A 389 -25.99 23.28 24.91
C VAL A 389 -26.61 22.53 26.07
N ALA A 390 -27.17 23.26 27.05
CA ALA A 390 -27.83 22.68 28.20
C ALA A 390 -29.37 22.78 28.12
N GLU A 391 -29.86 23.83 27.44
CA GLU A 391 -31.29 24.15 27.38
C GLU A 391 -31.96 23.49 26.16
N TRP A 392 -33.18 22.95 26.39
CA TRP A 392 -33.94 22.23 25.37
C TRP A 392 -34.18 23.06 24.10
N GLU A 393 -34.58 24.31 24.22
CA GLU A 393 -34.88 25.17 23.07
C GLU A 393 -33.63 25.43 22.20
N ALA A 394 -32.48 25.58 22.82
CA ALA A 394 -31.22 25.75 22.09
C ALA A 394 -30.80 24.43 21.38
N ALA A 395 -30.99 23.30 22.04
CA ALA A 395 -30.73 21.98 21.44
C ALA A 395 -31.69 21.71 20.27
N ARG A 396 -32.99 21.99 20.48
CA ARG A 396 -34.04 21.87 19.45
C ARG A 396 -33.72 22.72 18.22
N ALA A 397 -33.36 24.00 18.42
CA ALA A 397 -32.99 24.89 17.32
C ALA A 397 -31.82 24.35 16.50
N ARG A 398 -30.76 23.80 17.14
CA ARG A 398 -29.63 23.19 16.43
C ARG A 398 -30.04 21.93 15.66
N LEU A 399 -30.87 21.08 16.24
CA LEU A 399 -31.35 19.86 15.60
C LEU A 399 -32.17 20.15 14.35
N LEU A 400 -33.06 21.14 14.43
CA LEU A 400 -33.85 21.62 13.28
C LEU A 400 -32.94 22.23 12.19
N ALA A 401 -31.94 23.04 12.59
CA ALA A 401 -30.94 23.57 11.66
C ALA A 401 -30.10 22.51 11.01
N ALA A 402 -29.87 21.37 11.68
CA ALA A 402 -29.21 20.19 11.15
C ALA A 402 -30.14 19.31 10.27
N GLY A 403 -31.40 19.73 10.04
CA GLY A 403 -32.31 19.03 9.12
C GLY A 403 -33.20 17.96 9.78
N LEU A 404 -33.19 17.83 11.11
CA LEU A 404 -34.17 16.98 11.81
C LEU A 404 -35.57 17.62 11.72
N ARG A 405 -36.58 16.79 11.59
CA ARG A 405 -38.00 17.19 11.59
C ARG A 405 -38.65 16.76 12.89
N GLU A 406 -39.61 17.53 13.35
CA GLU A 406 -40.49 17.15 14.49
C GLU A 406 -41.47 16.07 14.07
#